data_5723aeb8b6ea5d658d05dad716777ac5
#
_entry.id   5723aeb8b6ea5d658d05dad716777ac5
#
_cell.length_a   1.000
_cell.length_b   1.000
_cell.length_c   1.000
_cell.angle_alpha   90.00
_cell.angle_beta   90.00
_cell.angle_gamma   90.00
#
_symmetry.space_group_name_H-M   'P 1'
#
loop_
_entity.id
_entity.type
_entity.pdbx_description
1 polymer ?
#
loop_
_entity_poly.entity_id
_entity_poly.type
_entity_poly.pdbx_seq_one_letter_code
_entity_poly.pdbx_strand_id
1 'polypeptide(L)'
;MNPSKKPINQNSLQTLELRLTDLGAVKDINNPSKWYLLLSNWNATIIFEQEDLSVIWETEGQETKRLFSYCINREDVENAILQGP
;
A
#
# COMPACT_ATOMS: atom_id res chain seq x y z
N MET A 1 -4.60 0.03 26.05
CA MET A 1 -4.69 -0.11 24.59
C MET A 1 -3.32 -0.05 23.97
N ASN A 2 -3.03 -0.97 23.09
CA ASN A 2 -1.75 -1.01 22.42
C ASN A 2 -1.82 -0.25 21.08
N PRO A 3 -1.17 0.92 20.97
CA PRO A 3 -1.27 1.71 19.74
C PRO A 3 -0.71 1.03 18.51
N SER A 4 0.21 0.07 18.66
CA SER A 4 0.78 -0.63 17.50
C SER A 4 -0.21 -1.62 16.87
N LYS A 5 -1.33 -1.86 17.51
CA LYS A 5 -2.36 -2.78 17.02
C LYS A 5 -3.59 -2.06 16.47
N LYS A 6 -3.51 -0.74 16.29
CA LYS A 6 -4.64 -0.01 15.72
C LYS A 6 -4.89 -0.44 14.27
N PRO A 7 -6.16 -0.65 13.89
CA PRO A 7 -6.47 -0.88 12.48
C PRO A 7 -6.18 0.37 11.64
N ILE A 8 -6.16 0.18 10.33
CA ILE A 8 -5.95 1.31 9.43
C ILE A 8 -7.19 2.18 9.48
N ASN A 9 -7.01 3.43 9.91
CA ASN A 9 -8.06 4.44 9.93
C ASN A 9 -7.51 5.69 9.25
N GLN A 10 -8.22 6.79 9.32
CA GLN A 10 -7.81 8.01 8.64
C GLN A 10 -6.39 8.45 9.01
N ASN A 11 -6.04 8.40 10.29
CA ASN A 11 -4.69 8.77 10.73
C ASN A 11 -3.65 7.74 10.27
N SER A 12 -4.02 6.48 10.30
CA SER A 12 -3.14 5.40 9.83
C SER A 12 -2.92 5.46 8.33
N LEU A 13 -3.94 5.88 7.57
CA LEU A 13 -3.78 6.05 6.13
C LEU A 13 -2.77 7.15 5.83
N GLN A 14 -2.81 8.27 6.55
CA GLN A 14 -1.82 9.32 6.39
C GLN A 14 -0.42 8.83 6.72
N THR A 15 -0.29 8.04 7.78
CA THR A 15 0.99 7.47 8.15
C THR A 15 1.49 6.50 7.09
N LEU A 16 0.60 5.70 6.52
CA LEU A 16 0.95 4.78 5.44
C LEU A 16 1.41 5.56 4.20
N GLU A 17 0.75 6.66 3.86
CA GLU A 17 1.17 7.50 2.75
C GLU A 17 2.57 8.08 2.98
N LEU A 18 2.86 8.54 4.20
CA LEU A 18 4.18 9.03 4.53
C LEU A 18 5.23 7.93 4.40
N ARG A 19 4.87 6.72 4.83
CA ARG A 19 5.77 5.58 4.72
C ARG A 19 6.04 5.23 3.25
N LEU A 20 5.02 5.27 2.42
CA LEU A 20 5.19 5.03 0.98
C LEU A 20 6.13 6.07 0.37
N THR A 21 5.99 7.34 0.78
CA THR A 21 6.89 8.39 0.32
C THR A 21 8.33 8.10 0.76
N ASP A 22 8.52 7.67 1.99
CA ASP A 22 9.86 7.31 2.49
C ASP A 22 10.46 6.14 1.71
N LEU A 23 9.63 5.23 1.23
CA LEU A 23 10.08 4.09 0.42
C LEU A 23 10.36 4.48 -1.03
N GLY A 24 10.06 5.70 -1.40
CA GLY A 24 10.29 6.18 -2.76
C GLY A 24 9.09 6.08 -3.67
N ALA A 25 7.91 5.82 -3.13
CA ALA A 25 6.69 5.76 -3.93
C ALA A 25 6.32 7.16 -4.45
N VAL A 26 5.69 7.19 -5.61
CA VAL A 26 5.26 8.42 -6.27
C VAL A 26 3.74 8.41 -6.40
N LYS A 27 3.11 9.50 -5.98
CA LYS A 27 1.66 9.65 -6.11
C LYS A 27 1.30 9.94 -7.56
N ASP A 28 0.19 9.34 -8.03
CA ASP A 28 -0.32 9.60 -9.37
C ASP A 28 -0.74 11.07 -9.49
N ILE A 29 -0.41 11.69 -10.62
CA ILE A 29 -0.65 13.11 -10.84
C ILE A 29 -2.15 13.42 -10.97
N ASN A 30 -2.93 12.48 -11.46
CA ASN A 30 -4.37 12.65 -11.69
C ASN A 30 -5.25 11.98 -10.66
N ASN A 31 -4.70 11.06 -9.88
CA ASN A 31 -5.46 10.31 -8.89
C ASN A 31 -4.71 10.30 -7.56
N PRO A 32 -5.10 11.16 -6.60
CA PRO A 32 -4.37 11.27 -5.33
C PRO A 32 -4.47 10.02 -4.45
N SER A 33 -5.35 9.09 -4.80
CA SER A 33 -5.47 7.82 -4.06
C SER A 33 -4.56 6.74 -4.59
N LYS A 34 -3.81 7.00 -5.65
CA LYS A 34 -3.02 6.00 -6.33
C LYS A 34 -1.53 6.30 -6.21
N TRP A 35 -0.76 5.29 -5.85
CA TRP A 35 0.68 5.40 -5.65
C TRP A 35 1.42 4.33 -6.44
N TYR A 36 2.61 4.68 -6.90
CA TYR A 36 3.49 3.74 -7.63
C TYR A 36 4.77 3.55 -6.86
N LEU A 37 5.15 2.31 -6.63
CA LEU A 37 6.38 1.96 -5.95
C LEU A 37 7.20 1.02 -6.83
N LEU A 38 8.40 1.43 -7.19
CA LEU A 38 9.31 0.62 -7.99
C LEU A 38 10.23 -0.15 -7.05
N LEU A 39 10.18 -1.48 -7.15
CA LEU A 39 11.00 -2.37 -6.35
C LEU A 39 11.92 -3.16 -7.28
N SER A 40 12.92 -3.83 -6.71
CA SER A 40 13.95 -4.52 -7.50
C SER A 40 13.37 -5.58 -8.42
N ASN A 41 12.37 -6.33 -7.95
CA ASN A 41 11.85 -7.50 -8.65
C ASN A 41 10.44 -7.28 -9.22
N TRP A 42 9.78 -6.21 -8.83
CA TRP A 42 8.40 -5.92 -9.28
C TRP A 42 8.08 -4.45 -9.07
N ASN A 43 7.03 -4.02 -9.75
CA ASN A 43 6.44 -2.72 -9.52
C ASN A 43 5.15 -2.93 -8.74
N ALA A 44 4.88 -2.07 -7.79
CA ALA A 44 3.65 -2.14 -7.01
C ALA A 44 2.83 -0.88 -7.25
N THR A 45 1.53 -1.07 -7.49
CA THR A 45 0.56 0.02 -7.56
C THR A 45 -0.36 -0.11 -6.37
N ILE A 46 -0.44 0.92 -5.54
CA ILE A 46 -1.25 0.93 -4.33
C ILE A 46 -2.38 1.92 -4.53
N ILE A 47 -3.62 1.45 -4.38
CA ILE A 47 -4.80 2.28 -4.57
C ILE A 47 -5.60 2.30 -3.27
N PHE A 48 -5.79 3.48 -2.70
CA PHE A 48 -6.57 3.68 -1.49
C PHE A 48 -8.03 3.82 -1.89
N GLU A 49 -8.75 2.71 -1.91
CA GLU A 49 -10.16 2.69 -2.26
C GLU A 49 -11.01 2.95 -1.02
N GLN A 50 -12.31 3.10 -1.22
CA GLN A 50 -13.21 3.54 -0.17
C GLN A 50 -13.31 2.54 0.99
N GLU A 51 -13.37 1.26 0.69
CA GLU A 51 -13.56 0.21 1.71
C GLU A 51 -12.31 -0.61 1.97
N ASP A 52 -11.37 -0.63 1.03
CA ASP A 52 -10.16 -1.41 1.18
C ASP A 52 -9.01 -0.80 0.38
N LEU A 53 -7.84 -1.36 0.60
CA LEU A 53 -6.62 -1.00 -0.08
C LEU A 53 -6.32 -2.05 -1.14
N SER A 54 -6.16 -1.63 -2.39
CA SER A 54 -5.75 -2.52 -3.47
C SER A 54 -4.25 -2.42 -3.68
N VAL A 55 -3.58 -3.56 -3.82
CA VAL A 55 -2.18 -3.59 -4.19
C VAL A 55 -2.03 -4.50 -5.40
N ILE A 56 -1.42 -3.97 -6.45
CA ILE A 56 -1.20 -4.70 -7.69
C ILE A 56 0.30 -4.77 -7.91
N TRP A 57 0.86 -5.97 -7.90
CA TRP A 57 2.27 -6.20 -8.22
C TRP A 57 2.39 -6.64 -9.66
N GLU A 58 3.33 -6.04 -10.38
CA GLU A 58 3.60 -6.40 -11.77
C GLU A 58 5.05 -6.83 -11.91
N THR A 59 5.24 -7.99 -12.52
CA THR A 59 6.55 -8.46 -12.97
C THR A 59 6.39 -8.84 -14.43
N GLU A 60 7.46 -9.21 -15.11
CA GLU A 60 7.50 -9.52 -16.53
C GLU A 60 6.26 -10.30 -17.03
N GLY A 61 5.26 -9.57 -17.51
CA GLY A 61 4.06 -10.17 -18.08
C GLY A 61 3.08 -10.75 -17.10
N GLN A 62 3.32 -10.62 -15.79
CA GLN A 62 2.41 -11.13 -14.76
C GLN A 62 1.94 -10.03 -13.84
N GLU A 63 0.69 -10.12 -13.44
CA GLU A 63 0.08 -9.16 -12.54
C GLU A 63 -0.65 -9.91 -11.43
N THR A 64 -0.39 -9.52 -10.19
CA THR A 64 -1.03 -10.11 -9.02
C THR A 64 -1.69 -9.01 -8.21
N LYS A 65 -2.97 -9.17 -7.91
CA LYS A 65 -3.73 -8.18 -7.14
C LYS A 65 -4.18 -8.78 -5.82
N ARG A 66 -4.04 -8.01 -4.75
CA ARG A 66 -4.58 -8.35 -3.43
C ARG A 66 -5.33 -7.15 -2.86
N LEU A 67 -6.38 -7.44 -2.10
CA LEU A 67 -7.15 -6.45 -1.38
C LEU A 67 -6.88 -6.58 0.10
N PHE A 68 -6.67 -5.46 0.78
CA PHE A 68 -6.44 -5.43 2.22
C PHE A 68 -7.53 -4.60 2.87
N SER A 69 -8.24 -5.20 3.80
CA SER A 69 -9.23 -4.49 4.61
C SER A 69 -8.54 -3.41 5.44
N TYR A 70 -9.18 -2.27 5.64
CA TYR A 70 -8.64 -1.23 6.52
C TYR A 70 -8.69 -1.63 8.00
N CYS A 71 -9.22 -2.81 8.31
CA CYS A 71 -9.17 -3.37 9.65
C CYS A 71 -7.87 -4.10 9.94
N ILE A 72 -7.02 -4.33 8.91
CA ILE A 72 -5.75 -5.00 9.08
C ILE A 72 -4.74 -4.00 9.67
N ASN A 73 -3.78 -4.53 10.43
CA ASN A 73 -2.71 -3.75 11.00
C ASN A 73 -1.85 -3.12 9.89
N ARG A 74 -1.52 -1.83 10.03
CA ARG A 74 -0.74 -1.09 9.04
C ARG A 74 0.60 -1.75 8.73
N GLU A 75 1.29 -2.24 9.76
CA GLU A 75 2.61 -2.87 9.57
C GLU A 75 2.50 -4.13 8.72
N ASP A 76 1.42 -4.90 8.90
CA ASP A 76 1.20 -6.10 8.10
C ASP A 76 1.01 -5.75 6.63
N VAL A 77 0.30 -4.65 6.35
CA VAL A 77 0.11 -4.18 4.98
C VAL A 77 1.44 -3.73 4.38
N GLU A 78 2.23 -2.95 5.12
CA GLU A 78 3.54 -2.51 4.65
C GLU A 78 4.43 -3.70 4.32
N ASN A 79 4.47 -4.69 5.21
CA ASN A 79 5.28 -5.87 4.99
C ASN A 79 4.81 -6.66 3.76
N ALA A 80 3.50 -6.78 3.58
CA ALA A 80 2.95 -7.49 2.42
C ALA A 80 3.34 -6.79 1.12
N ILE A 81 3.29 -5.47 1.08
CA ILE A 81 3.67 -4.69 -0.10
C ILE A 81 5.15 -4.94 -0.44
N LEU A 82 6.01 -4.94 0.57
CA LEU A 82 7.44 -5.12 0.36
C LEU A 82 7.83 -6.56 0.03
N GLN A 83 7.09 -7.52 0.54
CA GLN A 83 7.34 -8.93 0.23
C GLN A 83 6.95 -9.29 -1.20
N GLY A 84 5.98 -8.59 -1.76
CA GLY A 84 5.55 -8.81 -3.11
C GLY A 84 4.46 -9.86 -3.23
N PRO A 85 4.20 -10.28 -4.45
CA PRO A 85 3.10 -11.19 -4.73
C PRO A 85 3.27 -12.59 -4.17
#